data_e179cd50c3e2fc6c28a667d35f58d155
#
_entry.id   e179cd50c3e2fc6c28a667d35f58d155
#
_cell.length_a   1.000
_cell.length_b   1.000
_cell.length_c   1.000
_cell.angle_alpha   90.00
_cell.angle_beta   90.00
_cell.angle_gamma   90.00
#
_symmetry.space_group_name_H-M   'P 1'
#
loop_
_entity.id
_entity.type
_entity.pdbx_description
1 polymer ?
#
loop_
_entity_poly.entity_id
_entity_poly.type
_entity_poly.pdbx_seq_one_letter_code
_entity_poly.pdbx_strand_id
1 'polypeptide(L)'
;MAKNNILSTLKYVSRMKKEFMLSEIKDYIEEEMSTQDIYKVVSPFLFDLKINATPMDDDFRITPGLSRERMELSDEEKEKILSFFGSAVVPGQLQKIIENYITLKTTKDWDDPMVLEKIRKAIVAQKNAYWKSGKSRIISYEKGYSILAYLAYQFPVYFVQFEHILHSLVSDGMLKKRMKILDIGTGPGTVPLAITDFYKRLDNAEAAIHSVELYDENIEAYDAIVPEYAKKVSGLTVEKPVKANLVDLKPEDIPDNIDLMIFSNVLNEIRELTIDQKAELVKKLSSKLAEDGNIILIEPADRANSTEFRKLTLALKLQGLGIYSPCSFIWCQGCKPDECWSFEQKEDINPTRLMKKLADCEEAFRYLNTDIKYSYAIMRKDNLSRVSYKVPLKSKFARLADVNKHVGKRINVVCSLMSGDLGDSKYSVYKICDGTTRKQVYALLPSHHEVPENDLIKTAGYGNVLELFNVLVKYNEDKDAYNLLLSRNSTVAKVE
;
A
#
# COMPACT_ATOMS: atom_id res chain seq x y z
N MET A 1 -21.05 -31.93 11.74
CA MET A 1 -20.26 -32.85 12.60
C MET A 1 -18.94 -33.22 11.93
N ALA A 2 -18.89 -33.65 10.69
CA ALA A 2 -17.67 -34.02 9.94
C ALA A 2 -16.52 -32.99 9.99
N LYS A 3 -16.82 -31.76 9.68
CA LYS A 3 -15.82 -30.68 9.67
C LYS A 3 -15.10 -30.51 11.02
N ASN A 4 -15.83 -30.59 12.13
CA ASN A 4 -15.27 -30.46 13.48
C ASN A 4 -14.39 -31.65 13.85
N ASN A 5 -14.71 -32.83 13.36
CA ASN A 5 -13.93 -34.05 13.59
C ASN A 5 -12.58 -33.97 12.84
N ILE A 6 -12.59 -33.55 11.56
CA ILE A 6 -11.37 -33.38 10.75
C ILE A 6 -10.43 -32.36 11.38
N LEU A 7 -10.94 -31.20 11.79
CA LEU A 7 -10.11 -30.14 12.41
C LEU A 7 -9.54 -30.55 13.77
N SER A 8 -10.32 -31.26 14.60
CA SER A 8 -9.83 -31.76 15.89
C SER A 8 -8.77 -32.82 15.71
N THR A 9 -8.95 -33.72 14.73
CA THR A 9 -7.95 -34.73 14.35
C THR A 9 -6.66 -34.09 13.84
N LEU A 10 -6.77 -33.15 12.90
CA LEU A 10 -5.59 -32.41 12.39
C LEU A 10 -4.83 -31.72 13.52
N LYS A 11 -5.55 -31.05 14.42
CA LYS A 11 -4.95 -30.38 15.59
C LYS A 11 -4.28 -31.37 16.55
N TYR A 12 -4.83 -32.55 16.70
CA TYR A 12 -4.21 -33.62 17.51
C TYR A 12 -2.94 -34.14 16.86
N VAL A 13 -2.99 -34.56 15.59
CA VAL A 13 -1.84 -35.11 14.85
C VAL A 13 -0.71 -34.09 14.76
N SER A 14 -1.00 -32.80 14.49
CA SER A 14 0.01 -31.73 14.42
C SER A 14 0.72 -31.45 15.74
N ARG A 15 0.16 -31.84 16.88
CA ARG A 15 0.84 -31.78 18.18
C ARG A 15 1.75 -32.98 18.44
N MET A 16 1.44 -34.12 17.84
CA MET A 16 2.16 -35.39 18.03
C MET A 16 3.32 -35.55 17.03
N LYS A 17 3.15 -35.04 15.82
CA LYS A 17 4.12 -35.15 14.72
C LYS A 17 4.57 -33.77 14.27
N LYS A 18 5.88 -33.57 14.09
CA LYS A 18 6.42 -32.32 13.54
C LYS A 18 6.15 -32.19 12.05
N GLU A 19 6.08 -33.31 11.35
CA GLU A 19 5.83 -33.39 9.91
C GLU A 19 5.03 -34.66 9.60
N PHE A 20 4.05 -34.57 8.72
CA PHE A 20 3.23 -35.71 8.28
C PHE A 20 2.51 -35.37 6.96
N MET A 21 2.02 -36.45 6.28
CA MET A 21 1.20 -36.27 5.08
C MET A 21 -0.28 -36.10 5.47
N LEU A 22 -0.98 -35.19 4.79
CA LEU A 22 -2.40 -34.94 5.11
C LEU A 22 -3.26 -36.17 5.01
N SER A 23 -2.94 -37.09 4.08
CA SER A 23 -3.60 -38.40 3.96
C SER A 23 -3.54 -39.23 5.24
N GLU A 24 -2.53 -39.07 6.09
CA GLU A 24 -2.38 -39.84 7.33
C GLU A 24 -3.53 -39.56 8.34
N ILE A 25 -4.21 -38.41 8.23
CA ILE A 25 -5.36 -38.15 9.12
C ILE A 25 -6.58 -38.99 8.75
N LYS A 26 -6.64 -39.62 7.56
CA LYS A 26 -7.73 -40.50 7.14
C LYS A 26 -7.93 -41.68 8.09
N ASP A 27 -6.85 -42.18 8.67
CA ASP A 27 -6.87 -43.27 9.62
C ASP A 27 -7.60 -42.93 10.94
N TYR A 28 -7.85 -41.64 11.17
CA TYR A 28 -8.47 -41.11 12.39
C TYR A 28 -9.85 -40.47 12.16
N ILE A 29 -10.36 -40.47 10.91
CA ILE A 29 -11.68 -39.92 10.57
C ILE A 29 -12.57 -41.06 10.04
N GLU A 30 -13.83 -41.04 10.45
CA GLU A 30 -14.78 -42.09 10.08
C GLU A 30 -15.34 -41.98 8.65
N GLU A 31 -15.04 -40.88 7.97
CA GLU A 31 -15.62 -40.53 6.66
C GLU A 31 -14.61 -40.81 5.53
N GLU A 32 -15.06 -41.51 4.50
CA GLU A 32 -14.27 -41.69 3.27
C GLU A 32 -14.24 -40.38 2.47
N MET A 33 -13.13 -39.67 2.57
CA MET A 33 -12.88 -38.42 1.82
C MET A 33 -11.57 -38.49 1.05
N SER A 34 -11.54 -37.83 -0.13
CA SER A 34 -10.28 -37.65 -0.84
C SER A 34 -9.36 -36.67 -0.07
N THR A 35 -8.06 -36.79 -0.23
CA THR A 35 -7.09 -35.87 0.39
C THR A 35 -7.34 -34.41 -0.05
N GLN A 36 -7.75 -34.21 -1.30
CA GLN A 36 -8.12 -32.91 -1.84
C GLN A 36 -9.36 -32.31 -1.15
N ASP A 37 -10.38 -33.13 -0.83
CA ASP A 37 -11.56 -32.64 -0.13
C ASP A 37 -11.26 -32.37 1.34
N ILE A 38 -10.41 -33.16 1.99
CA ILE A 38 -9.90 -32.88 3.32
C ILE A 38 -9.13 -31.53 3.31
N TYR A 39 -8.26 -31.33 2.32
CA TYR A 39 -7.51 -30.07 2.17
C TYR A 39 -8.46 -28.86 2.03
N LYS A 40 -9.50 -28.93 1.22
CA LYS A 40 -10.51 -27.86 1.11
C LYS A 40 -11.16 -27.51 2.44
N VAL A 41 -11.39 -28.51 3.30
CA VAL A 41 -11.98 -28.32 4.64
C VAL A 41 -10.99 -27.66 5.60
N VAL A 42 -9.70 -28.03 5.56
CA VAL A 42 -8.71 -27.61 6.55
C VAL A 42 -7.93 -26.36 6.13
N SER A 43 -7.80 -26.08 4.84
CA SER A 43 -6.99 -24.97 4.31
C SER A 43 -7.32 -23.61 4.97
N PRO A 44 -8.59 -23.24 5.23
CA PRO A 44 -8.90 -21.96 5.88
C PRO A 44 -8.42 -21.86 7.34
N PHE A 45 -8.08 -23.01 7.95
CA PHE A 45 -7.71 -23.10 9.38
C PHE A 45 -6.21 -23.33 9.61
N LEU A 46 -5.43 -23.63 8.57
CA LEU A 46 -4.00 -23.95 8.69
C LEU A 46 -3.24 -22.84 9.40
N PHE A 47 -3.55 -21.58 9.06
CA PHE A 47 -2.91 -20.44 9.69
C PHE A 47 -3.18 -20.40 11.21
N ASP A 48 -4.42 -20.56 11.64
CA ASP A 48 -4.79 -20.49 13.06
C ASP A 48 -4.28 -21.72 13.85
N LEU A 49 -4.12 -22.84 13.19
CA LEU A 49 -3.51 -24.05 13.75
C LEU A 49 -1.97 -23.96 13.81
N LYS A 50 -1.36 -22.92 13.26
CA LYS A 50 0.11 -22.70 13.18
C LYS A 50 0.82 -23.83 12.44
N ILE A 51 0.24 -24.27 11.34
CA ILE A 51 0.79 -25.30 10.44
C ILE A 51 0.71 -24.80 8.99
N ASN A 52 1.55 -25.39 8.15
CA ASN A 52 1.55 -25.16 6.71
C ASN A 52 1.26 -26.46 5.99
N ALA A 53 0.71 -26.37 4.78
CA ALA A 53 0.51 -27.49 3.88
C ALA A 53 1.23 -27.20 2.55
N THR A 54 2.19 -28.04 2.21
CA THR A 54 2.93 -27.96 0.94
C THR A 54 2.41 -29.06 0.01
N PRO A 55 1.95 -28.72 -1.21
CA PRO A 55 1.49 -29.75 -2.18
C PRO A 55 2.63 -30.71 -2.54
N MET A 56 2.32 -32.00 -2.57
CA MET A 56 3.21 -33.11 -2.92
C MET A 56 2.43 -34.11 -3.76
N ASP A 57 2.55 -34.04 -5.10
CA ASP A 57 1.78 -34.86 -6.02
C ASP A 57 0.25 -34.84 -5.73
N ASP A 58 -0.30 -35.95 -5.24
CA ASP A 58 -1.74 -36.08 -4.90
C ASP A 58 -2.04 -35.83 -3.42
N ASP A 59 -1.06 -35.34 -2.63
CA ASP A 59 -1.15 -35.14 -1.18
C ASP A 59 -0.60 -33.78 -0.76
N PHE A 60 -0.59 -33.52 0.56
CA PHE A 60 -0.05 -32.32 1.16
C PHE A 60 0.83 -32.68 2.35
N ARG A 61 2.08 -32.18 2.35
CA ARG A 61 2.96 -32.26 3.49
C ARG A 61 2.62 -31.20 4.52
N ILE A 62 2.29 -31.60 5.73
CA ILE A 62 1.97 -30.72 6.85
C ILE A 62 3.23 -30.52 7.70
N THR A 63 3.56 -29.26 7.94
CA THR A 63 4.72 -28.85 8.75
C THR A 63 4.32 -27.75 9.75
N PRO A 64 5.06 -27.56 10.86
CA PRO A 64 4.85 -26.41 11.75
C PRO A 64 5.01 -25.09 11.00
N GLY A 65 4.13 -24.14 11.27
CA GLY A 65 4.26 -22.78 10.77
C GLY A 65 5.23 -21.94 11.59
N LEU A 66 5.70 -20.85 11.00
CA LEU A 66 6.59 -19.90 11.66
C LEU A 66 5.90 -19.19 12.85
N SER A 67 6.72 -18.65 13.75
CA SER A 67 6.23 -17.82 14.83
C SER A 67 5.70 -16.46 14.30
N ARG A 68 4.85 -15.80 15.09
CA ARG A 68 4.34 -14.44 14.78
C ARG A 68 5.27 -13.34 15.34
N GLU A 69 6.53 -13.62 15.52
CA GLU A 69 7.52 -12.61 15.87
C GLU A 69 7.80 -11.65 14.71
N ARG A 70 8.39 -10.52 15.03
CA ARG A 70 8.75 -9.51 14.03
C ARG A 70 9.78 -10.05 13.05
N MET A 71 9.65 -9.64 11.80
CA MET A 71 10.56 -10.02 10.73
C MET A 71 11.82 -9.14 10.81
N GLU A 72 12.97 -9.78 10.73
CA GLU A 72 14.27 -9.15 10.53
C GLU A 72 14.84 -9.65 9.21
N LEU A 73 15.19 -8.74 8.32
CA LEU A 73 15.76 -9.08 7.02
C LEU A 73 17.24 -9.41 7.15
N SER A 74 17.68 -10.49 6.54
CA SER A 74 19.09 -10.76 6.28
C SER A 74 19.66 -9.72 5.28
N ASP A 75 20.98 -9.63 5.20
CA ASP A 75 21.62 -8.71 4.24
C ASP A 75 21.36 -9.13 2.79
N GLU A 76 21.24 -10.43 2.52
CA GLU A 76 20.88 -10.96 1.22
C GLU A 76 19.43 -10.58 0.80
N GLU A 77 18.49 -10.70 1.74
CA GLU A 77 17.09 -10.27 1.50
C GLU A 77 17.00 -8.76 1.24
N LYS A 78 17.74 -7.94 2.01
CA LYS A 78 17.84 -6.49 1.77
C LYS A 78 18.38 -6.17 0.38
N GLU A 79 19.45 -6.85 -0.05
CA GLU A 79 20.04 -6.68 -1.37
C GLU A 79 19.06 -7.06 -2.49
N LYS A 80 18.35 -8.20 -2.36
CA LYS A 80 17.30 -8.62 -3.32
C LYS A 80 16.19 -7.57 -3.43
N ILE A 81 15.74 -6.99 -2.32
CA ILE A 81 14.69 -5.96 -2.29
C ILE A 81 15.20 -4.65 -2.93
N LEU A 82 16.39 -4.18 -2.56
CA LEU A 82 16.96 -2.95 -3.11
C LEU A 82 17.25 -3.09 -4.62
N SER A 83 17.71 -4.26 -5.07
CA SER A 83 17.92 -4.55 -6.50
C SER A 83 16.61 -4.47 -7.29
N PHE A 84 15.48 -4.91 -6.72
CA PHE A 84 14.17 -4.73 -7.35
C PHE A 84 13.86 -3.24 -7.58
N PHE A 85 14.03 -2.39 -6.57
CA PHE A 85 13.77 -0.96 -6.71
C PHE A 85 14.73 -0.25 -7.68
N GLY A 86 15.97 -0.71 -7.80
CA GLY A 86 16.92 -0.19 -8.80
C GLY A 86 16.51 -0.42 -10.26
N SER A 87 15.63 -1.38 -10.52
CA SER A 87 15.07 -1.66 -11.84
C SER A 87 13.56 -1.46 -11.95
N ALA A 88 12.89 -1.25 -10.83
CA ALA A 88 11.45 -1.00 -10.61
C ALA A 88 10.55 -1.37 -11.82
N VAL A 89 10.32 -2.67 -12.03
CA VAL A 89 9.51 -3.18 -13.14
C VAL A 89 8.67 -4.38 -12.68
N VAL A 90 7.47 -4.50 -13.21
CA VAL A 90 6.67 -5.73 -13.01
C VAL A 90 7.45 -6.93 -13.53
N PRO A 91 7.65 -7.99 -12.72
CA PRO A 91 8.45 -9.14 -13.10
C PRO A 91 8.00 -9.79 -14.41
N GLY A 92 8.96 -10.20 -15.25
CA GLY A 92 8.68 -10.75 -16.58
C GLY A 92 7.75 -11.98 -16.58
N GLN A 93 7.80 -12.81 -15.51
CA GLN A 93 6.87 -13.92 -15.31
C GLN A 93 5.44 -13.43 -15.11
N LEU A 94 5.25 -12.40 -14.27
CA LEU A 94 3.92 -11.82 -14.01
C LEU A 94 3.37 -11.13 -15.27
N GLN A 95 4.20 -10.39 -16.00
CA GLN A 95 3.82 -9.84 -17.31
C GLN A 95 3.32 -10.94 -18.24
N LYS A 96 4.01 -12.10 -18.30
CA LYS A 96 3.58 -13.23 -19.14
C LYS A 96 2.23 -13.83 -18.72
N ILE A 97 1.98 -13.94 -17.44
CA ILE A 97 0.67 -14.41 -16.93
C ILE A 97 -0.45 -13.44 -17.34
N ILE A 98 -0.22 -12.12 -17.21
CA ILE A 98 -1.18 -11.10 -17.65
C ILE A 98 -1.41 -11.15 -19.16
N GLU A 99 -0.36 -11.29 -19.98
CA GLU A 99 -0.43 -11.46 -21.43
C GLU A 99 -1.25 -12.69 -21.81
N ASN A 100 -1.04 -13.82 -21.14
CA ASN A 100 -1.81 -15.04 -21.33
C ASN A 100 -3.28 -14.85 -20.94
N TYR A 101 -3.57 -14.13 -19.83
CA TYR A 101 -4.94 -13.80 -19.45
C TYR A 101 -5.64 -12.94 -20.52
N ILE A 102 -4.95 -11.94 -21.09
CA ILE A 102 -5.49 -11.11 -22.17
C ILE A 102 -5.81 -12.00 -23.39
N THR A 103 -4.91 -12.90 -23.77
CA THR A 103 -5.12 -13.82 -24.88
C THR A 103 -6.33 -14.73 -24.63
N LEU A 104 -6.45 -15.29 -23.41
CA LEU A 104 -7.58 -16.12 -23.03
C LEU A 104 -8.91 -15.32 -23.07
N LYS A 105 -8.93 -14.13 -22.51
CA LYS A 105 -10.13 -13.29 -22.41
C LYS A 105 -10.61 -12.76 -23.76
N THR A 106 -9.69 -12.50 -24.68
CA THR A 106 -9.99 -11.91 -26.00
C THR A 106 -10.07 -12.93 -27.13
N THR A 107 -9.64 -14.17 -26.91
CA THR A 107 -9.48 -15.22 -27.91
C THR A 107 -8.55 -14.81 -29.08
N LYS A 108 -7.64 -13.85 -28.84
CA LYS A 108 -6.65 -13.31 -29.75
C LYS A 108 -5.35 -13.09 -29.02
N ASP A 109 -4.25 -13.02 -29.75
CA ASP A 109 -2.96 -12.69 -29.13
C ASP A 109 -3.04 -11.36 -28.37
N TRP A 110 -2.35 -11.30 -27.23
CA TRP A 110 -2.38 -10.13 -26.33
C TRP A 110 -1.90 -8.84 -27.02
N ASP A 111 -1.07 -8.95 -28.06
CA ASP A 111 -0.56 -7.84 -28.85
C ASP A 111 -1.22 -7.71 -30.26
N ASP A 112 -2.34 -8.40 -30.49
CA ASP A 112 -3.17 -8.21 -31.69
C ASP A 112 -3.57 -6.73 -31.80
N PRO A 113 -3.42 -6.09 -32.97
CA PRO A 113 -3.74 -4.68 -33.17
C PRO A 113 -5.16 -4.28 -32.74
N MET A 114 -6.15 -5.16 -32.96
CA MET A 114 -7.53 -4.89 -32.54
C MET A 114 -7.71 -4.95 -31.01
N VAL A 115 -6.97 -5.86 -30.33
CA VAL A 115 -6.96 -5.96 -28.86
C VAL A 115 -6.32 -4.70 -28.27
N LEU A 116 -5.14 -4.31 -28.78
CA LEU A 116 -4.45 -3.10 -28.34
C LEU A 116 -5.31 -1.83 -28.54
N GLU A 117 -5.97 -1.71 -29.70
CA GLU A 117 -6.85 -0.56 -29.96
C GLU A 117 -8.04 -0.47 -28.99
N LYS A 118 -8.65 -1.61 -28.65
CA LYS A 118 -9.73 -1.67 -27.67
C LYS A 118 -9.25 -1.32 -26.25
N ILE A 119 -8.04 -1.80 -25.87
CA ILE A 119 -7.42 -1.44 -24.59
C ILE A 119 -7.12 0.06 -24.54
N ARG A 120 -6.57 0.66 -25.61
CA ARG A 120 -6.33 2.12 -25.72
C ARG A 120 -7.63 2.91 -25.51
N LYS A 121 -8.72 2.53 -26.18
CA LYS A 121 -10.04 3.16 -25.98
C LYS A 121 -10.53 3.05 -24.55
N ALA A 122 -10.36 1.89 -23.90
CA ALA A 122 -10.77 1.68 -22.53
C ALA A 122 -9.93 2.52 -21.54
N ILE A 123 -8.60 2.65 -21.75
CA ILE A 123 -7.72 3.54 -20.96
C ILE A 123 -8.20 4.98 -21.05
N VAL A 124 -8.48 5.48 -22.27
CA VAL A 124 -8.98 6.87 -22.46
C VAL A 124 -10.33 7.05 -21.78
N ALA A 125 -11.24 6.08 -21.89
CA ALA A 125 -12.54 6.13 -21.23
C ALA A 125 -12.41 6.18 -19.68
N GLN A 126 -11.54 5.37 -19.08
CA GLN A 126 -11.26 5.39 -17.63
C GLN A 126 -10.66 6.74 -17.21
N LYS A 127 -9.66 7.27 -17.93
CA LYS A 127 -9.08 8.59 -17.65
C LYS A 127 -10.14 9.68 -17.68
N ASN A 128 -10.99 9.70 -18.70
CA ASN A 128 -12.08 10.66 -18.82
C ASN A 128 -13.12 10.52 -17.69
N ALA A 129 -13.42 9.30 -17.25
CA ALA A 129 -14.30 9.05 -16.12
C ALA A 129 -13.67 9.53 -14.81
N TYR A 130 -12.36 9.29 -14.63
CA TYR A 130 -11.61 9.73 -13.46
C TYR A 130 -11.63 11.25 -13.27
N TRP A 131 -11.49 12.03 -14.34
CA TRP A 131 -11.45 13.49 -14.28
C TRP A 131 -12.83 14.18 -14.22
N LYS A 132 -13.93 13.42 -14.30
CA LYS A 132 -15.27 13.99 -14.07
C LYS A 132 -15.45 14.34 -12.60
N SER A 133 -16.04 15.50 -12.32
CA SER A 133 -16.31 15.96 -10.96
C SER A 133 -17.63 15.40 -10.39
N GLY A 134 -17.70 15.22 -9.08
CA GLY A 134 -18.93 14.89 -8.35
C GLY A 134 -19.45 13.45 -8.60
N LYS A 135 -20.76 13.25 -8.41
CA LYS A 135 -21.45 11.96 -8.55
C LYS A 135 -21.39 11.34 -9.95
N SER A 136 -20.98 12.11 -10.97
CA SER A 136 -20.85 11.62 -12.35
C SER A 136 -19.56 10.83 -12.63
N ARG A 137 -18.65 10.72 -11.65
CA ARG A 137 -17.43 9.90 -11.75
C ARG A 137 -17.75 8.45 -11.43
N ILE A 138 -18.31 7.72 -12.35
CA ILE A 138 -18.52 6.28 -12.24
C ILE A 138 -17.46 5.62 -13.11
N ILE A 139 -16.54 4.88 -12.49
CA ILE A 139 -15.62 3.98 -13.18
C ILE A 139 -16.31 2.62 -13.21
N SER A 140 -16.77 2.21 -14.41
CA SER A 140 -17.38 0.89 -14.58
C SER A 140 -16.30 -0.13 -14.88
N TYR A 141 -16.12 -1.09 -13.99
CA TYR A 141 -15.25 -2.25 -14.20
C TYR A 141 -16.01 -3.43 -14.85
N GLU A 142 -17.31 -3.29 -15.08
CA GLU A 142 -18.22 -4.35 -15.52
C GLU A 142 -18.23 -4.61 -17.04
N LYS A 143 -17.41 -3.95 -17.83
CA LYS A 143 -17.52 -4.06 -19.30
C LYS A 143 -16.19 -4.32 -19.99
N GLY A 144 -16.01 -5.58 -20.33
CA GLY A 144 -15.14 -6.06 -21.39
C GLY A 144 -13.64 -5.68 -21.24
N TYR A 145 -13.22 -4.61 -21.86
CA TYR A 145 -11.82 -4.18 -21.87
C TYR A 145 -11.42 -3.29 -20.68
N SER A 146 -12.33 -3.00 -19.74
CA SER A 146 -12.02 -2.14 -18.58
C SER A 146 -10.98 -2.75 -17.69
N ILE A 147 -11.09 -4.04 -17.37
CA ILE A 147 -10.10 -4.76 -16.57
C ILE A 147 -8.75 -4.86 -17.28
N LEU A 148 -8.75 -5.07 -18.61
CA LEU A 148 -7.53 -5.14 -19.39
C LEU A 148 -6.80 -3.79 -19.44
N ALA A 149 -7.57 -2.69 -19.51
CA ALA A 149 -7.03 -1.34 -19.40
C ALA A 149 -6.42 -1.06 -18.03
N TYR A 150 -7.05 -1.51 -16.95
CA TYR A 150 -6.50 -1.41 -15.60
C TYR A 150 -5.17 -2.18 -15.48
N LEU A 151 -5.13 -3.45 -15.92
CA LEU A 151 -3.93 -4.30 -15.91
C LEU A 151 -2.79 -3.72 -16.75
N ALA A 152 -3.13 -2.99 -17.83
CA ALA A 152 -2.14 -2.36 -18.70
C ALA A 152 -1.60 -1.04 -18.15
N TYR A 153 -2.43 -0.24 -17.46
CA TYR A 153 -2.14 1.16 -17.17
C TYR A 153 -1.95 1.46 -15.68
N GLN A 154 -2.90 1.09 -14.81
CA GLN A 154 -2.81 1.37 -13.38
C GLN A 154 -2.01 0.31 -12.60
N PHE A 155 -2.27 -0.96 -12.88
CA PHE A 155 -1.68 -2.09 -12.18
C PHE A 155 -0.15 -1.99 -12.03
N PRO A 156 0.65 -1.69 -13.08
CA PRO A 156 2.10 -1.70 -12.94
C PRO A 156 2.64 -0.69 -11.92
N VAL A 157 2.04 0.50 -11.89
CA VAL A 157 2.41 1.55 -10.93
C VAL A 157 1.98 1.16 -9.52
N TYR A 158 0.74 0.72 -9.34
CA TYR A 158 0.22 0.36 -8.02
C TYR A 158 0.89 -0.88 -7.42
N PHE A 159 1.32 -1.82 -8.27
CA PHE A 159 2.11 -2.97 -7.87
C PHE A 159 3.44 -2.52 -7.22
N VAL A 160 4.25 -1.74 -7.92
CA VAL A 160 5.54 -1.25 -7.41
C VAL A 160 5.35 -0.29 -6.22
N GLN A 161 4.33 0.55 -6.27
CA GLN A 161 3.93 1.43 -5.16
C GLN A 161 3.72 0.64 -3.86
N PHE A 162 2.99 -0.47 -3.93
CA PHE A 162 2.71 -1.28 -2.75
C PHE A 162 3.97 -1.99 -2.23
N GLU A 163 4.87 -2.41 -3.10
CA GLU A 163 6.19 -2.93 -2.73
C GLU A 163 7.01 -1.92 -1.91
N HIS A 164 6.98 -0.63 -2.27
CA HIS A 164 7.62 0.41 -1.46
C HIS A 164 7.01 0.54 -0.06
N ILE A 165 5.71 0.35 0.09
CA ILE A 165 5.05 0.35 1.40
C ILE A 165 5.49 -0.86 2.22
N LEU A 166 5.54 -2.05 1.63
CA LEU A 166 6.03 -3.26 2.31
C LEU A 166 7.48 -3.09 2.76
N HIS A 167 8.34 -2.54 1.89
CA HIS A 167 9.73 -2.25 2.24
C HIS A 167 9.84 -1.27 3.42
N SER A 168 9.03 -0.20 3.43
CA SER A 168 9.00 0.72 4.56
C SER A 168 8.57 0.04 5.85
N LEU A 169 7.52 -0.79 5.80
CA LEU A 169 7.01 -1.52 6.97
C LEU A 169 8.02 -2.53 7.52
N VAL A 170 8.71 -3.28 6.65
CA VAL A 170 9.72 -4.24 7.11
C VAL A 170 10.95 -3.54 7.66
N SER A 171 11.38 -2.43 7.06
CA SER A 171 12.49 -1.60 7.53
C SER A 171 12.20 -0.98 8.91
N ASP A 172 10.94 -0.66 9.17
CA ASP A 172 10.47 -0.15 10.47
C ASP A 172 10.20 -1.30 11.49
N GLY A 173 10.42 -2.58 11.12
CA GLY A 173 10.14 -3.74 11.96
C GLY A 173 8.64 -3.96 12.24
N MET A 174 7.76 -3.55 11.32
CA MET A 174 6.30 -3.65 11.48
C MET A 174 5.70 -4.94 10.91
N LEU A 175 6.43 -5.67 10.07
CA LEU A 175 5.99 -6.96 9.55
C LEU A 175 6.41 -8.10 10.49
N LYS A 176 5.65 -9.20 10.45
CA LYS A 176 5.91 -10.43 11.21
C LYS A 176 6.31 -11.55 10.26
N LYS A 177 7.08 -12.52 10.75
CA LYS A 177 7.46 -13.71 9.97
C LYS A 177 6.24 -14.52 9.50
N ARG A 178 5.14 -14.46 10.25
CA ARG A 178 3.88 -15.09 9.88
C ARG A 178 2.74 -14.10 10.04
N MET A 179 2.06 -13.78 8.94
CA MET A 179 1.02 -12.75 8.91
C MET A 179 -0.29 -13.24 8.33
N LYS A 180 -1.39 -12.73 8.88
CA LYS A 180 -2.71 -12.77 8.28
C LYS A 180 -3.01 -11.41 7.67
N ILE A 181 -3.28 -11.38 6.37
CA ILE A 181 -3.46 -10.17 5.56
C ILE A 181 -4.87 -10.15 5.00
N LEU A 182 -5.51 -9.00 5.04
CA LEU A 182 -6.81 -8.76 4.40
C LEU A 182 -6.70 -7.57 3.46
N ASP A 183 -6.97 -7.79 2.18
CA ASP A 183 -7.04 -6.77 1.14
C ASP A 183 -8.49 -6.50 0.76
N ILE A 184 -8.96 -5.28 0.98
CA ILE A 184 -10.37 -4.88 0.77
C ILE A 184 -10.47 -4.03 -0.48
N GLY A 185 -11.29 -4.46 -1.44
CA GLY A 185 -11.36 -3.90 -2.77
C GLY A 185 -10.15 -4.31 -3.60
N THR A 186 -9.84 -5.61 -3.58
CA THR A 186 -8.59 -6.16 -4.15
C THR A 186 -8.43 -5.94 -5.66
N GLY A 187 -9.53 -5.64 -6.36
CA GLY A 187 -9.53 -5.56 -7.82
C GLY A 187 -9.06 -6.87 -8.45
N PRO A 188 -8.25 -6.82 -9.51
CA PRO A 188 -7.67 -8.02 -10.13
C PRO A 188 -6.50 -8.61 -9.32
N GLY A 189 -6.32 -8.23 -8.05
CA GLY A 189 -5.29 -8.76 -7.17
C GLY A 189 -3.97 -7.98 -7.16
N THR A 190 -3.99 -6.67 -7.38
CA THR A 190 -2.77 -5.85 -7.41
C THR A 190 -1.94 -5.96 -6.13
N VAL A 191 -2.58 -5.81 -4.98
CA VAL A 191 -1.93 -5.90 -3.67
C VAL A 191 -1.47 -7.34 -3.37
N PRO A 192 -2.29 -8.38 -3.52
CA PRO A 192 -1.86 -9.77 -3.39
C PRO A 192 -0.67 -10.14 -4.27
N LEU A 193 -0.63 -9.65 -5.52
CA LEU A 193 0.49 -9.89 -6.44
C LEU A 193 1.77 -9.20 -5.98
N ALA A 194 1.69 -7.97 -5.49
CA ALA A 194 2.84 -7.26 -4.92
C ALA A 194 3.36 -7.95 -3.64
N ILE A 195 2.47 -8.39 -2.75
CA ILE A 195 2.85 -9.19 -1.58
C ILE A 195 3.53 -10.49 -2.02
N THR A 196 2.94 -11.19 -2.99
CA THR A 196 3.51 -12.43 -3.53
C THR A 196 4.92 -12.23 -4.05
N ASP A 197 5.15 -11.16 -4.81
CA ASP A 197 6.47 -10.87 -5.37
C ASP A 197 7.47 -10.44 -4.28
N PHE A 198 7.04 -9.65 -3.31
CA PHE A 198 7.87 -9.28 -2.16
C PHE A 198 8.31 -10.52 -1.38
N TYR A 199 7.40 -11.46 -1.13
CA TYR A 199 7.66 -12.70 -0.40
C TYR A 199 8.60 -13.67 -1.15
N LYS A 200 8.70 -13.60 -2.49
CA LYS A 200 9.71 -14.34 -3.26
C LYS A 200 11.16 -13.97 -2.90
N ARG A 201 11.35 -12.80 -2.32
CA ARG A 201 12.66 -12.30 -1.90
C ARG A 201 12.98 -12.57 -0.43
N LEU A 202 12.04 -13.22 0.28
CA LEU A 202 12.16 -13.55 1.69
C LEU A 202 12.32 -15.06 1.89
N ASP A 203 13.26 -15.46 2.74
CA ASP A 203 13.55 -16.87 2.97
C ASP A 203 12.70 -17.48 4.09
N ASN A 204 12.32 -16.69 5.11
CA ASN A 204 11.62 -17.13 6.32
C ASN A 204 10.37 -16.28 6.58
N ALA A 205 9.44 -16.27 5.63
CA ALA A 205 8.20 -15.51 5.75
C ALA A 205 6.99 -16.34 5.29
N GLU A 206 5.90 -16.22 6.03
CA GLU A 206 4.63 -16.88 5.74
C GLU A 206 3.49 -15.88 5.80
N ALA A 207 2.54 -15.98 4.87
CA ALA A 207 1.32 -15.19 4.94
C ALA A 207 0.10 -15.94 4.42
N ALA A 208 -1.05 -15.67 5.06
CA ALA A 208 -2.37 -16.00 4.52
C ALA A 208 -3.02 -14.69 4.04
N ILE A 209 -3.31 -14.61 2.74
CA ILE A 209 -3.94 -13.46 2.11
C ILE A 209 -5.41 -13.77 1.87
N HIS A 210 -6.27 -12.97 2.50
CA HIS A 210 -7.71 -12.93 2.29
C HIS A 210 -8.04 -11.67 1.50
N SER A 211 -9.04 -11.75 0.64
CA SER A 211 -9.42 -10.63 -0.22
C SER A 211 -10.94 -10.46 -0.28
N VAL A 212 -11.39 -9.22 -0.45
CA VAL A 212 -12.78 -8.86 -0.68
C VAL A 212 -12.88 -8.05 -1.97
N GLU A 213 -13.84 -8.38 -2.83
CA GLU A 213 -14.07 -7.69 -4.09
C GLU A 213 -15.56 -7.67 -4.43
N LEU A 214 -16.02 -6.60 -5.07
CA LEU A 214 -17.42 -6.43 -5.46
C LEU A 214 -17.72 -7.01 -6.84
N TYR A 215 -16.82 -6.79 -7.82
CA TYR A 215 -17.08 -7.02 -9.23
C TYR A 215 -16.62 -8.39 -9.70
N ASP A 216 -17.50 -9.14 -10.35
CA ASP A 216 -17.20 -10.48 -10.88
C ASP A 216 -16.05 -10.49 -11.87
N GLU A 217 -15.90 -9.45 -12.71
CA GLU A 217 -14.81 -9.36 -13.68
C GLU A 217 -13.43 -9.20 -13.01
N ASN A 218 -13.38 -8.47 -11.88
CA ASN A 218 -12.18 -8.38 -11.08
C ASN A 218 -11.84 -9.73 -10.44
N ILE A 219 -12.84 -10.42 -9.88
CA ILE A 219 -12.69 -11.75 -9.29
C ILE A 219 -12.23 -12.77 -10.34
N GLU A 220 -12.77 -12.73 -11.55
CA GLU A 220 -12.33 -13.57 -12.68
C GLU A 220 -10.85 -13.36 -13.01
N ALA A 221 -10.43 -12.09 -13.11
CA ALA A 221 -9.03 -11.76 -13.37
C ALA A 221 -8.11 -12.18 -12.22
N TYR A 222 -8.55 -11.97 -10.98
CA TYR A 222 -7.85 -12.42 -9.77
C TYR A 222 -7.63 -13.93 -9.80
N ASP A 223 -8.71 -14.71 -10.00
CA ASP A 223 -8.67 -16.18 -10.03
C ASP A 223 -7.74 -16.73 -11.13
N ALA A 224 -7.62 -16.00 -12.24
CA ALA A 224 -6.73 -16.39 -13.34
C ALA A 224 -5.24 -16.02 -13.09
N ILE A 225 -4.96 -14.92 -12.41
CA ILE A 225 -3.62 -14.34 -12.34
C ILE A 225 -2.94 -14.67 -11.00
N VAL A 226 -3.63 -14.41 -9.88
CA VAL A 226 -2.99 -14.44 -8.55
C VAL A 226 -2.56 -15.83 -8.12
N PRO A 227 -3.40 -16.88 -8.19
CA PRO A 227 -3.00 -18.24 -7.84
C PRO A 227 -1.86 -18.76 -8.74
N GLU A 228 -1.89 -18.43 -10.03
CA GLU A 228 -0.85 -18.84 -10.98
C GLU A 228 0.51 -18.24 -10.60
N TYR A 229 0.53 -16.96 -10.17
CA TYR A 229 1.77 -16.30 -9.77
C TYR A 229 2.26 -16.78 -8.40
N ALA A 230 1.34 -17.11 -7.48
CA ALA A 230 1.66 -17.56 -6.13
C ALA A 230 2.14 -19.03 -6.04
N LYS A 231 1.83 -19.88 -7.02
CA LYS A 231 2.14 -21.33 -7.02
C LYS A 231 3.56 -21.69 -6.59
N LYS A 232 4.53 -20.82 -6.87
CA LYS A 232 5.96 -21.09 -6.64
C LYS A 232 6.51 -20.40 -5.40
N VAL A 233 5.64 -19.78 -4.58
CA VAL A 233 6.05 -19.10 -3.35
C VAL A 233 5.70 -19.97 -2.16
N SER A 234 6.72 -20.53 -1.52
CA SER A 234 6.53 -21.29 -0.29
C SER A 234 6.07 -20.37 0.85
N GLY A 235 5.25 -20.89 1.75
CA GLY A 235 4.77 -20.13 2.91
C GLY A 235 3.66 -19.11 2.59
N LEU A 236 3.21 -19.01 1.34
CA LEU A 236 2.15 -18.09 0.96
C LEU A 236 0.87 -18.86 0.63
N THR A 237 -0.22 -18.53 1.32
CA THR A 237 -1.57 -18.99 1.01
C THR A 237 -2.38 -17.81 0.50
N VAL A 238 -2.96 -17.95 -0.68
CA VAL A 238 -3.84 -16.93 -1.27
C VAL A 238 -5.22 -17.53 -1.45
N GLU A 239 -6.21 -16.91 -0.80
CA GLU A 239 -7.59 -17.35 -0.88
C GLU A 239 -8.33 -16.64 -2.01
N LYS A 240 -9.38 -17.30 -2.51
CA LYS A 240 -10.30 -16.68 -3.46
C LYS A 240 -10.99 -15.49 -2.81
N PRO A 241 -11.17 -14.34 -3.52
CA PRO A 241 -11.87 -13.20 -2.98
C PRO A 241 -13.30 -13.52 -2.56
N VAL A 242 -13.68 -13.02 -1.40
CA VAL A 242 -15.08 -13.00 -0.98
C VAL A 242 -15.80 -11.91 -1.78
N LYS A 243 -16.88 -12.30 -2.50
CA LYS A 243 -17.69 -11.31 -3.22
C LYS A 243 -18.58 -10.57 -2.23
N ALA A 244 -18.26 -9.29 -1.97
CA ALA A 244 -19.05 -8.45 -1.08
C ALA A 244 -18.86 -6.97 -1.42
N ASN A 245 -19.91 -6.17 -1.16
CA ASN A 245 -19.79 -4.72 -1.16
C ASN A 245 -19.19 -4.26 0.18
N LEU A 246 -18.14 -3.45 0.14
CA LEU A 246 -17.49 -2.93 1.34
C LEU A 246 -18.47 -2.20 2.28
N VAL A 247 -19.46 -1.49 1.73
CA VAL A 247 -20.44 -0.75 2.54
C VAL A 247 -21.29 -1.68 3.42
N ASP A 248 -21.58 -2.89 2.94
CA ASP A 248 -22.40 -3.90 3.62
C ASP A 248 -21.56 -4.88 4.45
N LEU A 249 -20.23 -4.83 4.32
CA LEU A 249 -19.31 -5.75 4.97
C LEU A 249 -19.36 -5.64 6.49
N LYS A 250 -19.46 -6.79 7.15
CA LYS A 250 -19.51 -6.88 8.61
C LYS A 250 -18.23 -7.51 9.15
N PRO A 251 -17.86 -7.23 10.41
CA PRO A 251 -16.72 -7.90 11.04
C PRO A 251 -16.80 -9.42 10.98
N GLU A 252 -18.00 -9.98 11.04
CA GLU A 252 -18.23 -11.44 11.02
C GLU A 252 -17.88 -12.08 9.66
N ASP A 253 -17.85 -11.30 8.60
CA ASP A 253 -17.57 -11.74 7.23
C ASP A 253 -16.06 -11.82 6.93
N ILE A 254 -15.21 -11.33 7.83
CA ILE A 254 -13.76 -11.25 7.67
C ILE A 254 -13.01 -11.99 8.79
N PRO A 255 -11.78 -12.45 8.54
CA PRO A 255 -11.00 -13.19 9.54
C PRO A 255 -10.67 -12.40 10.80
N ASP A 256 -10.47 -13.09 11.91
CA ASP A 256 -9.97 -12.52 13.16
C ASP A 256 -8.43 -12.40 13.17
N ASN A 257 -7.92 -11.51 14.03
CA ASN A 257 -6.48 -11.32 14.28
C ASN A 257 -5.68 -10.99 13.01
N ILE A 258 -6.21 -10.06 12.22
CA ILE A 258 -5.56 -9.57 11.00
C ILE A 258 -4.33 -8.74 11.39
N ASP A 259 -3.16 -9.05 10.82
CA ASP A 259 -1.93 -8.30 11.04
C ASP A 259 -1.81 -7.09 10.12
N LEU A 260 -2.36 -7.22 8.90
CA LEU A 260 -2.31 -6.18 7.89
C LEU A 260 -3.67 -6.09 7.18
N MET A 261 -4.37 -4.97 7.36
CA MET A 261 -5.64 -4.65 6.70
C MET A 261 -5.39 -3.54 5.69
N ILE A 262 -5.78 -3.73 4.44
CA ILE A 262 -5.39 -2.86 3.34
C ILE A 262 -6.63 -2.32 2.63
N PHE A 263 -6.63 -1.00 2.38
CA PHE A 263 -7.59 -0.29 1.54
C PHE A 263 -6.77 0.49 0.51
N SER A 264 -6.67 -0.02 -0.69
CA SER A 264 -5.86 0.58 -1.75
C SER A 264 -6.74 1.10 -2.88
N ASN A 265 -6.86 2.42 -2.99
CA ASN A 265 -7.66 3.12 -4.01
C ASN A 265 -9.14 2.70 -4.04
N VAL A 266 -9.73 2.39 -2.90
CA VAL A 266 -11.13 1.93 -2.77
C VAL A 266 -12.02 2.93 -2.04
N LEU A 267 -11.53 3.61 -0.99
CA LEU A 267 -12.36 4.50 -0.18
C LEU A 267 -12.75 5.79 -0.93
N ASN A 268 -11.93 6.24 -1.87
CA ASN A 268 -12.23 7.37 -2.74
C ASN A 268 -13.34 7.06 -3.78
N GLU A 269 -13.60 5.78 -4.04
CA GLU A 269 -14.65 5.34 -4.97
C GLU A 269 -16.04 5.28 -4.32
N ILE A 270 -16.11 5.12 -2.99
CA ILE A 270 -17.37 5.09 -2.22
C ILE A 270 -17.86 6.53 -1.99
N ARG A 271 -18.56 7.06 -2.99
CA ARG A 271 -18.96 8.48 -3.00
C ARG A 271 -20.29 8.78 -2.31
N GLU A 272 -21.08 7.75 -2.09
CA GLU A 272 -22.32 7.83 -1.32
C GLU A 272 -22.08 8.06 0.18
N LEU A 273 -20.91 7.71 0.70
CA LEU A 273 -20.56 7.89 2.10
C LEU A 273 -19.82 9.21 2.35
N THR A 274 -20.18 9.85 3.45
CA THR A 274 -19.43 10.98 4.00
C THR A 274 -18.08 10.51 4.58
N ILE A 275 -17.16 11.44 4.84
CA ILE A 275 -15.87 11.14 5.47
C ILE A 275 -16.06 10.44 6.81
N ASP A 276 -17.02 10.89 7.64
CA ASP A 276 -17.28 10.30 8.94
C ASP A 276 -17.85 8.89 8.82
N GLN A 277 -18.74 8.62 7.86
CA GLN A 277 -19.26 7.29 7.58
C GLN A 277 -18.18 6.33 7.07
N LYS A 278 -17.25 6.81 6.22
CA LYS A 278 -16.07 6.03 5.81
C LYS A 278 -15.17 5.71 6.99
N ALA A 279 -14.97 6.68 7.89
CA ALA A 279 -14.19 6.46 9.12
C ALA A 279 -14.86 5.43 10.04
N GLU A 280 -16.18 5.51 10.24
CA GLU A 280 -16.95 4.53 11.01
C GLU A 280 -16.83 3.11 10.41
N LEU A 281 -16.91 2.99 9.07
CA LEU A 281 -16.76 1.72 8.37
C LEU A 281 -15.38 1.10 8.61
N VAL A 282 -14.30 1.85 8.39
CA VAL A 282 -12.94 1.38 8.66
C VAL A 282 -12.74 1.05 10.14
N LYS A 283 -13.26 1.89 11.05
CA LYS A 283 -13.21 1.66 12.50
C LYS A 283 -13.94 0.39 12.91
N LYS A 284 -15.10 0.12 12.35
CA LYS A 284 -15.88 -1.10 12.59
C LYS A 284 -15.08 -2.35 12.19
N LEU A 285 -14.50 -2.37 10.99
CA LEU A 285 -13.70 -3.50 10.49
C LEU A 285 -12.39 -3.66 11.29
N SER A 286 -11.83 -2.56 11.82
CA SER A 286 -10.62 -2.60 12.65
C SER A 286 -10.80 -3.40 13.96
N SER A 287 -12.02 -3.77 14.36
CA SER A 287 -12.26 -4.69 15.48
C SER A 287 -11.58 -6.05 15.27
N LYS A 288 -11.39 -6.46 14.01
CA LYS A 288 -10.74 -7.71 13.61
C LYS A 288 -9.21 -7.61 13.48
N LEU A 289 -8.67 -6.41 13.58
CA LEU A 289 -7.22 -6.19 13.57
C LEU A 289 -6.59 -6.73 14.85
N ALA A 290 -5.42 -7.35 14.74
CA ALA A 290 -4.58 -7.67 15.89
C ALA A 290 -4.19 -6.40 16.66
N GLU A 291 -3.88 -6.50 17.96
CA GLU A 291 -3.56 -5.32 18.78
C GLU A 291 -2.38 -4.53 18.24
N ASP A 292 -1.37 -5.22 17.71
CA ASP A 292 -0.18 -4.65 17.07
C ASP A 292 -0.26 -4.65 15.53
N GLY A 293 -1.45 -4.88 14.97
CA GLY A 293 -1.71 -4.89 13.54
C GLY A 293 -1.70 -3.49 12.92
N ASN A 294 -1.55 -3.44 11.59
CA ASN A 294 -1.50 -2.21 10.82
C ASN A 294 -2.67 -2.13 9.84
N ILE A 295 -3.28 -0.95 9.73
CA ILE A 295 -4.21 -0.64 8.64
C ILE A 295 -3.47 0.25 7.66
N ILE A 296 -3.38 -0.18 6.40
CA ILE A 296 -2.79 0.61 5.31
C ILE A 296 -3.93 1.21 4.50
N LEU A 297 -3.92 2.52 4.40
CA LEU A 297 -4.83 3.28 3.55
C LEU A 297 -3.99 3.94 2.45
N ILE A 298 -4.40 3.79 1.19
CA ILE A 298 -3.72 4.37 0.03
C ILE A 298 -4.76 5.00 -0.88
N GLU A 299 -4.48 6.23 -1.32
CA GLU A 299 -5.36 6.97 -2.21
C GLU A 299 -4.55 7.76 -3.25
N PRO A 300 -5.14 8.16 -4.38
CA PRO A 300 -4.46 8.92 -5.40
C PRO A 300 -3.89 10.26 -4.89
N ALA A 301 -2.78 10.68 -5.48
CA ALA A 301 -2.01 11.86 -5.07
C ALA A 301 -2.58 13.20 -5.53
N ASP A 302 -3.64 13.24 -6.34
CA ASP A 302 -4.21 14.51 -6.75
C ASP A 302 -4.78 15.31 -5.56
N ARG A 303 -4.87 16.63 -5.71
CA ARG A 303 -5.16 17.54 -4.59
C ARG A 303 -6.49 17.22 -3.92
N ALA A 304 -7.53 16.90 -4.68
CA ALA A 304 -8.87 16.65 -4.14
C ALA A 304 -8.88 15.37 -3.30
N ASN A 305 -8.41 14.25 -3.88
CA ASN A 305 -8.36 12.96 -3.18
C ASN A 305 -7.42 13.02 -1.97
N SER A 306 -6.21 13.60 -2.08
CA SER A 306 -5.28 13.75 -0.96
C SER A 306 -5.88 14.56 0.20
N THR A 307 -6.61 15.64 -0.10
CA THR A 307 -7.23 16.48 0.94
C THR A 307 -8.35 15.73 1.65
N GLU A 308 -9.26 15.07 0.92
CA GLU A 308 -10.31 14.23 1.51
C GLU A 308 -9.70 13.10 2.33
N PHE A 309 -8.67 12.46 1.82
CA PHE A 309 -7.95 11.39 2.49
C PHE A 309 -7.35 11.85 3.83
N ARG A 310 -6.74 13.05 3.90
CA ARG A 310 -6.23 13.58 5.17
C ARG A 310 -7.34 13.91 6.17
N LYS A 311 -8.52 14.33 5.70
CA LYS A 311 -9.71 14.48 6.56
C LYS A 311 -10.16 13.13 7.11
N LEU A 312 -10.20 12.09 6.27
CA LEU A 312 -10.53 10.73 6.68
C LEU A 312 -9.53 10.18 7.73
N THR A 313 -8.23 10.34 7.52
CA THR A 313 -7.23 9.89 8.49
C THR A 313 -7.32 10.61 9.83
N LEU A 314 -7.69 11.90 9.82
CA LEU A 314 -7.95 12.64 11.05
C LEU A 314 -9.25 12.18 11.75
N ALA A 315 -10.31 11.91 11.00
CA ALA A 315 -11.56 11.37 11.56
C ALA A 315 -11.30 10.00 12.23
N LEU A 316 -10.53 9.12 11.60
CA LEU A 316 -10.10 7.83 12.19
C LEU A 316 -9.29 8.03 13.48
N LYS A 317 -8.40 9.02 13.51
CA LYS A 317 -7.64 9.36 14.71
C LYS A 317 -8.56 9.81 15.85
N LEU A 318 -9.58 10.62 15.55
CA LEU A 318 -10.56 11.06 16.54
C LEU A 318 -11.42 9.91 17.08
N GLN A 319 -11.58 8.84 16.29
CA GLN A 319 -12.25 7.59 16.70
C GLN A 319 -11.30 6.60 17.42
N GLY A 320 -10.08 7.01 17.76
CA GLY A 320 -9.13 6.25 18.57
C GLY A 320 -8.21 5.29 17.79
N LEU A 321 -7.96 5.52 16.49
CA LEU A 321 -6.91 4.86 15.76
C LEU A 321 -5.69 5.79 15.65
N GLY A 322 -4.54 5.37 16.16
CA GLY A 322 -3.28 6.12 16.04
C GLY A 322 -2.80 6.19 14.59
N ILE A 323 -2.23 7.32 14.19
CA ILE A 323 -1.51 7.44 12.91
C ILE A 323 -0.05 7.08 13.17
N TYR A 324 0.41 5.95 12.60
CA TYR A 324 1.81 5.55 12.65
C TYR A 324 2.67 6.42 11.73
N SER A 325 2.25 6.58 10.47
CA SER A 325 2.94 7.31 9.41
C SER A 325 1.92 7.88 8.42
N PRO A 326 2.17 9.00 7.73
CA PRO A 326 3.36 9.87 7.76
C PRO A 326 3.28 11.03 8.75
N CYS A 327 2.10 11.29 9.36
CA CYS A 327 1.87 12.49 10.19
C CYS A 327 2.44 12.31 11.60
N SER A 328 3.41 13.12 12.01
CA SER A 328 4.15 12.97 13.28
C SER A 328 3.59 13.80 14.45
N PHE A 329 2.76 14.84 14.20
CA PHE A 329 2.18 15.73 15.23
C PHE A 329 3.19 16.18 16.31
N ILE A 330 4.34 16.68 15.87
CA ILE A 330 5.51 16.99 16.72
C ILE A 330 5.24 18.05 17.80
N TRP A 331 4.18 18.86 17.67
CA TRP A 331 3.75 19.86 18.66
C TRP A 331 2.60 19.37 19.56
N CYS A 332 2.30 18.07 19.61
CA CYS A 332 1.20 17.49 20.40
C CYS A 332 -0.20 18.07 20.09
N GLN A 333 -0.39 18.73 18.96
CA GLN A 333 -1.65 19.31 18.52
C GLN A 333 -2.18 18.60 17.28
N GLY A 334 -3.50 18.57 17.12
CA GLY A 334 -4.13 18.10 15.89
C GLY A 334 -4.00 19.15 14.78
N CYS A 335 -3.88 18.71 13.54
CA CYS A 335 -3.90 19.61 12.39
C CYS A 335 -5.33 19.88 11.90
N LYS A 336 -5.46 20.86 10.98
CA LYS A 336 -6.68 21.13 10.21
C LYS A 336 -6.39 20.81 8.74
N PRO A 337 -6.79 19.65 8.24
CA PRO A 337 -6.37 19.16 6.92
C PRO A 337 -7.18 19.74 5.75
N ASP A 338 -7.91 20.85 5.93
CA ASP A 338 -8.81 21.41 4.91
C ASP A 338 -8.12 21.71 3.58
N GLU A 339 -6.82 21.99 3.62
CA GLU A 339 -6.00 22.24 2.43
C GLU A 339 -4.76 21.33 2.38
N CYS A 340 -4.77 20.23 3.13
CA CYS A 340 -3.61 19.35 3.21
C CYS A 340 -3.48 18.51 1.93
N TRP A 341 -2.57 18.92 1.06
CA TRP A 341 -2.16 18.14 -0.10
C TRP A 341 -0.76 17.59 0.16
N SER A 342 -0.68 16.34 0.53
CA SER A 342 0.57 15.66 0.85
C SER A 342 0.58 14.26 0.27
N PHE A 343 1.67 13.88 -0.39
CA PHE A 343 1.81 12.61 -1.08
C PHE A 343 3.27 12.19 -1.12
N GLU A 344 3.51 10.90 -1.19
CA GLU A 344 4.81 10.33 -1.47
C GLU A 344 5.02 10.24 -2.98
N GLN A 345 6.27 10.41 -3.38
CA GLN A 345 6.74 10.21 -4.75
C GLN A 345 7.96 9.30 -4.72
N LYS A 346 7.99 8.33 -5.62
CA LYS A 346 9.14 7.45 -5.86
C LYS A 346 9.63 7.64 -7.29
N GLU A 347 10.77 7.03 -7.59
CA GLU A 347 11.29 6.96 -8.95
C GLU A 347 10.30 6.26 -9.88
N ASP A 348 10.30 6.65 -11.14
CA ASP A 348 9.41 6.10 -12.15
C ASP A 348 9.70 4.61 -12.37
N ILE A 349 8.65 3.86 -12.64
CA ILE A 349 8.80 2.46 -13.04
C ILE A 349 9.27 2.35 -14.49
N ASN A 350 9.95 1.26 -14.79
CA ASN A 350 10.18 0.87 -16.19
C ASN A 350 8.88 0.34 -16.80
N PRO A 351 8.46 0.83 -17.98
CA PRO A 351 7.22 0.40 -18.61
C PRO A 351 7.22 -1.08 -18.97
N THR A 352 6.10 -1.76 -18.73
CA THR A 352 5.88 -3.15 -19.09
C THR A 352 5.87 -3.36 -20.61
N ARG A 353 5.99 -4.62 -21.07
CA ARG A 353 5.87 -4.95 -22.50
C ARG A 353 4.54 -4.49 -23.09
N LEU A 354 3.44 -4.70 -22.35
CA LEU A 354 2.11 -4.24 -22.78
C LEU A 354 2.03 -2.72 -22.89
N MET A 355 2.55 -1.96 -21.92
CA MET A 355 2.64 -0.50 -22.00
C MET A 355 3.41 -0.05 -23.23
N LYS A 356 4.56 -0.66 -23.52
CA LYS A 356 5.38 -0.32 -24.69
C LYS A 356 4.62 -0.57 -25.99
N LYS A 357 3.89 -1.68 -26.09
CA LYS A 357 3.04 -1.98 -27.27
C LYS A 357 1.88 -1.02 -27.42
N LEU A 358 1.25 -0.62 -26.31
CA LEU A 358 0.18 0.39 -26.34
C LEU A 358 0.71 1.78 -26.69
N ALA A 359 1.95 2.10 -26.31
CA ALA A 359 2.59 3.38 -26.61
C ALA A 359 3.20 3.45 -28.01
N ASP A 360 3.18 2.34 -28.77
CA ASP A 360 3.64 2.31 -30.18
C ASP A 360 2.58 2.95 -31.10
N CYS A 361 2.41 4.27 -30.97
CA CYS A 361 1.47 5.11 -31.70
C CYS A 361 1.86 6.60 -31.59
N GLU A 362 1.22 7.48 -32.37
CA GLU A 362 1.53 8.93 -32.39
C GLU A 362 1.39 9.60 -31.01
N GLU A 363 0.43 9.19 -30.18
CA GLU A 363 0.19 9.74 -28.84
C GLU A 363 0.73 8.84 -27.73
N ALA A 364 1.95 8.33 -27.86
CA ALA A 364 2.59 7.37 -26.94
C ALA A 364 2.44 7.71 -25.45
N PHE A 365 2.59 8.99 -25.09
CA PHE A 365 2.52 9.48 -23.71
C PHE A 365 1.16 9.20 -23.03
N ARG A 366 0.08 9.03 -23.79
CA ARG A 366 -1.25 8.73 -23.24
C ARG A 366 -1.34 7.34 -22.60
N TYR A 367 -0.47 6.42 -23.02
CA TYR A 367 -0.51 5.01 -22.66
C TYR A 367 0.66 4.60 -21.78
N LEU A 368 1.58 5.51 -21.48
CA LEU A 368 2.63 5.36 -20.49
C LEU A 368 2.16 5.90 -19.14
N ASN A 369 2.22 5.07 -18.12
CA ASN A 369 1.98 5.43 -16.74
C ASN A 369 3.14 4.89 -15.90
N THR A 370 4.11 5.74 -15.61
CA THR A 370 5.33 5.37 -14.91
C THR A 370 5.50 6.07 -13.56
N ASP A 371 4.80 7.18 -13.38
CA ASP A 371 4.87 8.02 -12.18
C ASP A 371 4.33 7.31 -10.93
N ILE A 372 5.16 7.10 -9.92
CA ILE A 372 4.71 6.62 -8.60
C ILE A 372 4.43 7.82 -7.70
N LYS A 373 3.16 8.18 -7.56
CA LYS A 373 2.69 9.26 -6.67
C LYS A 373 1.43 8.83 -5.95
N TYR A 374 1.43 8.84 -4.61
CA TYR A 374 0.30 8.39 -3.81
C TYR A 374 0.23 9.06 -2.44
N SER A 375 -0.97 9.20 -1.91
CA SER A 375 -1.19 9.54 -0.51
C SER A 375 -1.42 8.27 0.28
N TYR A 376 -0.74 8.10 1.42
CA TYR A 376 -0.97 6.95 2.29
C TYR A 376 -1.05 7.34 3.76
N ALA A 377 -1.62 6.45 4.55
CA ALA A 377 -1.54 6.46 6.00
C ALA A 377 -1.48 5.03 6.53
N ILE A 378 -0.67 4.84 7.56
CA ILE A 378 -0.65 3.61 8.34
C ILE A 378 -1.28 3.94 9.69
N MET A 379 -2.39 3.25 10.00
CA MET A 379 -3.15 3.43 11.23
C MET A 379 -2.97 2.22 12.14
N ARG A 380 -3.04 2.43 13.47
CA ARG A 380 -2.84 1.38 14.47
C ARG A 380 -3.78 1.56 15.66
N LYS A 381 -4.06 0.47 16.39
CA LYS A 381 -4.82 0.50 17.65
C LYS A 381 -3.97 0.94 18.85
N ASP A 382 -2.70 0.57 18.87
CA ASP A 382 -1.77 0.79 19.99
C ASP A 382 -1.21 2.21 20.09
N ASN A 383 -1.64 3.12 19.20
CA ASN A 383 -1.17 4.49 19.09
C ASN A 383 0.36 4.65 18.89
N LEU A 384 1.05 3.59 18.47
CA LEU A 384 2.46 3.70 18.09
C LEU A 384 2.61 4.71 16.96
N SER A 385 3.61 5.57 17.05
CA SER A 385 3.99 6.56 16.02
C SER A 385 5.39 6.24 15.52
N ARG A 386 5.62 6.39 14.23
CA ARG A 386 6.94 6.20 13.61
C ARG A 386 7.97 7.16 14.18
N VAL A 387 7.53 8.38 14.52
CA VAL A 387 8.37 9.40 15.14
C VAL A 387 7.80 9.74 16.51
N SER A 388 8.55 9.42 17.55
CA SER A 388 8.17 9.70 18.95
C SER A 388 8.55 11.12 19.39
N TYR A 389 9.41 11.80 18.64
CA TYR A 389 9.91 13.13 18.97
C TYR A 389 8.79 14.15 19.15
N LYS A 390 8.92 14.96 20.21
CA LYS A 390 8.07 16.13 20.45
C LYS A 390 8.96 17.34 20.71
N VAL A 391 8.58 18.47 20.09
CA VAL A 391 9.36 19.72 20.24
C VAL A 391 9.29 20.19 21.69
N PRO A 392 10.45 20.41 22.38
CA PRO A 392 10.46 20.86 23.76
C PRO A 392 9.80 22.25 23.91
N LEU A 393 9.01 22.44 24.97
CA LEU A 393 8.24 23.68 25.22
C LEU A 393 9.10 24.95 25.27
N LYS A 394 10.35 24.83 25.69
CA LYS A 394 11.30 25.96 25.80
C LYS A 394 12.27 26.04 24.62
N SER A 395 12.03 25.32 23.55
CA SER A 395 12.90 25.35 22.37
C SER A 395 12.78 26.69 21.61
N LYS A 396 13.81 27.00 20.82
CA LYS A 396 13.83 28.18 19.95
C LYS A 396 13.29 27.89 18.54
N PHE A 397 12.41 26.89 18.40
CA PHE A 397 11.76 26.57 17.13
C PHE A 397 10.43 27.32 16.99
N ALA A 398 10.21 27.87 15.80
CA ALA A 398 8.96 28.50 15.45
C ALA A 398 7.94 27.45 14.95
N ARG A 399 6.66 27.63 15.30
CA ARG A 399 5.55 26.82 14.75
C ARG A 399 5.19 27.31 13.35
N LEU A 400 4.91 26.40 12.43
CA LEU A 400 4.47 26.78 11.09
C LEU A 400 3.09 27.47 11.09
N ALA A 401 2.26 27.27 12.13
CA ALA A 401 1.03 28.05 12.31
C ALA A 401 1.27 29.56 12.46
N ASP A 402 2.44 29.96 12.96
CA ASP A 402 2.82 31.35 13.23
C ASP A 402 3.81 31.90 12.19
N VAL A 403 4.06 31.18 11.09
CA VAL A 403 5.06 31.55 10.06
C VAL A 403 4.83 32.95 9.47
N ASN A 404 3.58 33.40 9.41
CA ASN A 404 3.19 34.74 8.95
C ASN A 404 3.82 35.87 9.76
N LYS A 405 4.08 35.65 11.07
CA LYS A 405 4.73 36.64 11.97
C LYS A 405 6.24 36.78 11.71
N HIS A 406 6.78 35.89 10.90
CA HIS A 406 8.22 35.78 10.63
C HIS A 406 8.62 36.12 9.20
N VAL A 407 7.70 36.65 8.40
CA VAL A 407 8.01 37.07 7.02
C VAL A 407 9.17 38.10 7.03
N GLY A 408 10.15 37.84 6.19
CA GLY A 408 11.40 38.64 6.13
C GLY A 408 12.44 38.30 7.21
N LYS A 409 12.14 37.37 8.13
CA LYS A 409 13.05 36.97 9.21
C LYS A 409 13.61 35.57 8.98
N ARG A 410 14.75 35.29 9.61
CA ARG A 410 15.27 33.91 9.72
C ARG A 410 14.79 33.25 10.99
N ILE A 411 14.36 32.00 10.85
CA ILE A 411 13.83 31.19 11.94
C ILE A 411 14.44 29.79 11.91
N ASN A 412 14.24 29.07 13.01
CA ASN A 412 14.47 27.62 13.09
C ASN A 412 13.11 26.93 13.21
N VAL A 413 12.92 25.83 12.50
CA VAL A 413 11.70 25.03 12.53
C VAL A 413 12.01 23.55 12.62
N VAL A 414 11.10 22.78 13.23
CA VAL A 414 11.06 21.32 13.10
C VAL A 414 9.85 20.97 12.24
N CYS A 415 10.02 20.13 11.25
CA CYS A 415 8.95 19.77 10.33
C CYS A 415 9.14 18.39 9.70
N SER A 416 8.06 17.76 9.29
CA SER A 416 8.09 16.55 8.47
C SER A 416 8.13 16.93 6.99
N LEU A 417 8.89 16.18 6.17
CA LEU A 417 8.80 16.23 4.71
C LEU A 417 7.49 15.60 4.25
N MET A 418 6.70 16.32 3.47
CA MET A 418 5.35 15.92 3.07
C MET A 418 5.15 15.85 1.54
N SER A 419 6.24 15.85 0.78
CA SER A 419 6.31 15.55 -0.66
C SER A 419 7.70 15.08 -1.03
N GLY A 420 7.85 14.49 -2.22
CA GLY A 420 9.13 14.43 -2.93
C GLY A 420 9.59 15.83 -3.36
N ASP A 421 10.68 15.90 -4.14
CA ASP A 421 11.13 17.16 -4.73
C ASP A 421 10.14 17.62 -5.81
N LEU A 422 9.56 18.79 -5.61
CA LEU A 422 8.61 19.45 -6.51
C LEU A 422 9.30 20.55 -7.34
N GLY A 423 10.60 20.66 -7.24
CA GLY A 423 11.40 21.69 -7.86
C GLY A 423 11.81 21.39 -9.29
N ASP A 424 12.83 22.09 -9.73
CA ASP A 424 13.43 21.97 -11.05
C ASP A 424 14.98 21.99 -10.93
N SER A 425 15.66 22.19 -12.03
CA SER A 425 17.13 22.26 -12.02
C SER A 425 17.73 23.44 -11.22
N LYS A 426 16.92 24.44 -10.86
CA LYS A 426 17.36 25.65 -10.13
C LYS A 426 17.07 25.59 -8.63
N TYR A 427 16.01 24.86 -8.25
CA TYR A 427 15.53 24.79 -6.88
C TYR A 427 15.03 23.39 -6.56
N SER A 428 15.47 22.83 -5.45
CA SER A 428 14.75 21.74 -4.80
C SER A 428 13.64 22.32 -3.93
N VAL A 429 12.44 21.79 -4.03
CA VAL A 429 11.23 22.31 -3.36
C VAL A 429 10.51 21.17 -2.67
N TYR A 430 10.36 21.23 -1.35
CA TYR A 430 9.71 20.22 -0.56
C TYR A 430 8.56 20.82 0.22
N LYS A 431 7.40 20.18 0.18
CA LYS A 431 6.32 20.50 1.10
C LYS A 431 6.69 20.05 2.50
N ILE A 432 6.46 20.89 3.50
CA ILE A 432 6.74 20.61 4.90
C ILE A 432 5.52 20.83 5.79
N CYS A 433 5.45 20.09 6.90
CA CYS A 433 4.38 20.19 7.87
C CYS A 433 4.88 19.87 9.28
N ASP A 434 4.39 20.59 10.28
CA ASP A 434 4.69 20.34 11.70
C ASP A 434 3.44 19.91 12.53
N GLY A 435 2.31 19.66 11.86
CA GLY A 435 1.02 19.36 12.49
C GLY A 435 0.25 20.60 12.96
N THR A 436 0.80 21.82 12.84
CA THR A 436 0.12 23.07 13.20
C THR A 436 -0.22 23.94 11.99
N THR A 437 0.24 23.56 10.81
CA THR A 437 0.18 24.34 9.57
C THR A 437 -1.28 24.63 9.16
N ARG A 438 -1.58 25.90 8.87
CA ARG A 438 -2.89 26.34 8.37
C ARG A 438 -2.88 26.60 6.87
N LYS A 439 -1.76 27.11 6.35
CA LYS A 439 -1.49 27.32 4.93
C LYS A 439 -0.33 26.41 4.49
N GLN A 440 -0.18 26.25 3.19
CA GLN A 440 0.91 25.44 2.67
C GLN A 440 2.26 26.10 2.94
N VAL A 441 3.23 25.32 3.38
CA VAL A 441 4.61 25.76 3.63
C VAL A 441 5.56 24.85 2.86
N TYR A 442 6.51 25.47 2.19
CA TYR A 442 7.53 24.77 1.41
C TYR A 442 8.93 25.16 1.90
N ALA A 443 9.82 24.16 1.96
CA ALA A 443 11.26 24.39 2.09
C ALA A 443 11.86 24.43 0.69
N LEU A 444 12.64 25.49 0.41
CA LEU A 444 13.27 25.71 -0.88
C LEU A 444 14.78 25.77 -0.72
N LEU A 445 15.50 24.94 -1.46
CA LEU A 445 16.96 24.94 -1.53
C LEU A 445 17.40 25.31 -2.96
N PRO A 446 17.91 26.54 -3.18
CA PRO A 446 18.49 26.89 -4.48
C PRO A 446 19.76 26.07 -4.75
N SER A 447 19.94 25.56 -5.97
CA SER A 447 21.11 24.73 -6.35
C SER A 447 22.45 25.37 -6.02
N HIS A 448 22.57 26.69 -6.19
CA HIS A 448 23.80 27.44 -5.87
C HIS A 448 24.04 27.67 -4.36
N HIS A 449 23.09 27.25 -3.51
CA HIS A 449 23.20 27.27 -2.04
C HIS A 449 23.40 25.88 -1.43
N GLU A 450 23.51 24.86 -2.24
CA GLU A 450 23.77 23.48 -1.75
C GLU A 450 25.16 23.41 -1.08
N VAL A 451 25.19 22.85 0.12
CA VAL A 451 26.37 22.56 0.92
C VAL A 451 26.10 21.28 1.74
N PRO A 452 27.16 20.57 2.21
CA PRO A 452 26.98 19.34 2.98
C PRO A 452 26.05 19.49 4.19
N GLU A 453 26.02 20.67 4.82
CA GLU A 453 25.22 20.97 6.01
C GLU A 453 23.71 21.03 5.73
N ASN A 454 23.29 21.22 4.47
CA ASN A 454 21.88 21.30 4.10
C ASN A 454 21.42 20.24 3.09
N ASP A 455 22.33 19.41 2.58
CA ASP A 455 22.04 18.41 1.55
C ASP A 455 21.13 17.26 2.06
N LEU A 456 21.08 17.07 3.37
CA LEU A 456 20.22 16.05 3.99
C LEU A 456 18.74 16.19 3.59
N ILE A 457 18.26 17.41 3.26
CA ILE A 457 16.86 17.60 2.82
C ILE A 457 16.56 16.85 1.52
N LYS A 458 17.55 16.62 0.65
CA LYS A 458 17.40 15.94 -0.63
C LYS A 458 17.33 14.42 -0.49
N THR A 459 17.95 13.88 0.56
CA THR A 459 18.02 12.43 0.81
C THR A 459 17.03 11.96 1.86
N ALA A 460 16.41 12.87 2.60
CA ALA A 460 15.41 12.54 3.60
C ALA A 460 14.11 12.04 2.93
N GLY A 461 13.58 10.94 3.44
CA GLY A 461 12.34 10.33 2.94
C GLY A 461 11.07 11.06 3.39
N TYR A 462 9.98 10.80 2.69
CA TYR A 462 8.64 11.28 3.04
C TYR A 462 8.24 10.87 4.47
N GLY A 463 7.71 11.81 5.24
CA GLY A 463 7.37 11.63 6.65
C GLY A 463 8.56 11.72 7.62
N ASN A 464 9.81 11.84 7.14
CA ASN A 464 10.94 12.09 8.03
C ASN A 464 10.84 13.47 8.67
N VAL A 465 11.20 13.54 9.94
CA VAL A 465 11.24 14.81 10.70
C VAL A 465 12.64 15.41 10.63
N LEU A 466 12.69 16.68 10.25
CA LEU A 466 13.92 17.44 10.10
C LEU A 466 13.87 18.69 10.96
N GLU A 467 15.02 19.06 11.51
CA GLU A 467 15.30 20.38 12.04
C GLU A 467 15.93 21.23 10.93
N LEU A 468 15.30 22.36 10.61
CA LEU A 468 15.80 23.33 9.66
C LEU A 468 16.23 24.58 10.43
N PHE A 469 17.51 24.90 10.38
CA PHE A 469 18.08 26.05 11.07
C PHE A 469 18.36 27.20 10.10
N ASN A 470 18.12 28.44 10.58
CA ASN A 470 18.47 29.67 9.88
C ASN A 470 17.83 29.80 8.49
N VAL A 471 16.55 29.44 8.36
CA VAL A 471 15.79 29.54 7.11
C VAL A 471 15.05 30.88 7.02
N LEU A 472 15.06 31.52 5.84
CA LEU A 472 14.42 32.81 5.61
C LEU A 472 12.97 32.61 5.19
N VAL A 473 12.04 33.23 5.91
CA VAL A 473 10.61 33.17 5.60
C VAL A 473 10.25 34.16 4.50
N LYS A 474 9.62 33.69 3.42
CA LYS A 474 9.00 34.53 2.38
C LYS A 474 7.55 34.10 2.16
N TYR A 475 6.68 35.06 1.89
CA TYR A 475 5.34 34.80 1.44
C TYR A 475 5.29 34.79 -0.09
N ASN A 476 4.64 33.79 -0.66
CA ASN A 476 4.43 33.64 -2.10
C ASN A 476 2.96 33.98 -2.39
N GLU A 477 2.71 35.16 -2.94
CA GLU A 477 1.37 35.68 -3.24
C GLU A 477 0.67 34.84 -4.31
N ASP A 478 1.37 34.42 -5.36
CA ASP A 478 0.82 33.66 -6.48
C ASP A 478 0.23 32.31 -6.06
N LYS A 479 0.83 31.67 -5.04
CA LYS A 479 0.44 30.35 -4.55
C LYS A 479 -0.29 30.39 -3.21
N ASP A 480 -0.47 31.56 -2.62
CA ASP A 480 -0.97 31.76 -1.24
C ASP A 480 -0.29 30.83 -0.23
N ALA A 481 1.05 30.81 -0.24
CA ALA A 481 1.87 29.86 0.51
C ALA A 481 3.08 30.53 1.12
N TYR A 482 3.71 29.89 2.11
CA TYR A 482 4.97 30.35 2.68
C TYR A 482 6.14 29.50 2.17
N ASN A 483 7.23 30.17 1.87
CA ASN A 483 8.49 29.57 1.46
C ASN A 483 9.55 29.79 2.55
N LEU A 484 10.15 28.71 3.03
CA LEU A 484 11.32 28.74 3.89
C LEU A 484 12.56 28.54 3.02
N LEU A 485 13.28 29.62 2.74
CA LEU A 485 14.45 29.60 1.88
C LEU A 485 15.69 29.18 2.67
N LEU A 486 16.29 28.07 2.25
CA LEU A 486 17.60 27.63 2.70
C LEU A 486 18.71 28.43 1.99
N SER A 487 19.82 28.61 2.66
CA SER A 487 21.02 29.26 2.15
C SER A 487 22.24 28.44 2.55
N ARG A 488 23.43 28.82 2.11
CA ARG A 488 24.69 28.18 2.53
C ARG A 488 24.91 28.19 4.04
N ASN A 489 24.24 29.11 4.76
CA ASN A 489 24.31 29.20 6.22
C ASN A 489 23.17 28.48 6.91
N SER A 490 22.31 27.76 6.17
CA SER A 490 21.23 26.95 6.73
C SER A 490 21.73 25.53 6.96
N THR A 491 21.35 24.95 8.10
CA THR A 491 21.69 23.57 8.45
C THR A 491 20.43 22.74 8.49
N VAL A 492 20.50 21.49 8.03
CA VAL A 492 19.44 20.49 8.11
C VAL A 492 19.94 19.30 8.92
N ALA A 493 19.20 18.94 9.95
CA ALA A 493 19.48 17.75 10.77
C ALA A 493 18.27 16.83 10.79
N LYS A 494 18.48 15.51 10.81
CA LYS A 494 17.42 14.53 11.00
C LYS A 494 17.15 14.38 12.48
N VAL A 495 15.88 14.43 12.84
CA VAL A 495 15.39 14.08 14.18
C VAL A 495 14.90 12.64 14.07
N GLU A 496 15.59 11.71 14.71
CA GLU A 496 15.26 10.27 14.78
C GLU A 496 14.36 9.66 13.71
#